data_646d8b8ee47404cc5ccfc946fbbfa34f
#
_entry.id   646d8b8ee47404cc5ccfc946fbbfa34f
#
_cell.length_a   1.000
_cell.length_b   1.000
_cell.length_c   1.000
_cell.angle_alpha   90.00
_cell.angle_beta   90.00
_cell.angle_gamma   90.00
#
_symmetry.space_group_name_H-M   'P 1'
#
loop_
_entity.id
_entity.type
_entity.pdbx_description
1 polymer ?
#
loop_
_entity_poly.entity_id
_entity_poly.type
_entity_poly.pdbx_seq_one_letter_code
_entity_poly.pdbx_strand_id
1 'polypeptide(L)'
;MEKNLINFWRNKKVFITGHTGFKGAWLCIFLNLLGAKITGYSLKPKNSPNLYNLASIKSFIKKSVIADIRNFNHLNKEIKASKANIVFHLAAQPLVRYSYINPTETFETNINGTMNILESVRKNKNVKSTVIITTDKVYDIKKNKIFKEDDILGGIDPYSASK
;
A
#
# COMPACT_ATOMS: atom_id res chain seq x y z
N MET A 1 -3.26 -25.63 8.68
CA MET A 1 -3.14 -24.16 8.52
C MET A 1 -3.00 -23.74 7.06
N GLU A 2 -2.06 -24.33 6.29
CA GLU A 2 -1.82 -23.98 4.89
C GLU A 2 -3.02 -24.14 3.95
N LYS A 3 -3.74 -25.28 4.00
CA LYS A 3 -4.94 -25.51 3.16
C LYS A 3 -6.01 -24.44 3.37
N ASN A 4 -6.24 -23.99 4.61
CA ASN A 4 -7.21 -22.94 4.92
C ASN A 4 -6.78 -21.58 4.35
N LEU A 5 -5.47 -21.27 4.41
CA LEU A 5 -4.92 -20.04 3.87
C LEU A 5 -5.06 -19.98 2.35
N ILE A 6 -4.67 -21.06 1.64
CA ILE A 6 -4.84 -21.18 0.19
C ILE A 6 -6.32 -21.07 -0.20
N ASN A 7 -7.20 -21.77 0.51
CA ASN A 7 -8.64 -21.72 0.22
C ASN A 7 -9.21 -20.32 0.40
N PHE A 8 -8.77 -19.57 1.41
CA PHE A 8 -9.20 -18.19 1.64
C PHE A 8 -8.78 -17.26 0.49
N TRP A 9 -7.51 -17.35 0.03
CA TRP A 9 -6.98 -16.43 -0.97
C TRP A 9 -7.30 -16.82 -2.41
N ARG A 10 -7.58 -18.09 -2.68
CA ARG A 10 -7.89 -18.58 -4.03
C ARG A 10 -9.00 -17.76 -4.68
N ASN A 11 -8.69 -17.15 -5.82
CA ASN A 11 -9.58 -16.28 -6.59
C ASN A 11 -10.04 -14.98 -5.88
N LYS A 12 -9.54 -14.65 -4.68
CA LYS A 12 -9.78 -13.34 -4.08
C LYS A 12 -9.20 -12.25 -4.97
N LYS A 13 -10.00 -11.22 -5.21
CA LYS A 13 -9.57 -10.04 -5.96
C LYS A 13 -8.94 -9.06 -4.98
N VAL A 14 -7.66 -8.78 -5.17
CA VAL A 14 -6.87 -7.93 -4.28
C VAL A 14 -6.37 -6.72 -5.05
N PHE A 15 -6.52 -5.53 -4.47
CA PHE A 15 -5.94 -4.30 -4.99
C PHE A 15 -4.78 -3.88 -4.10
N ILE A 16 -3.59 -3.68 -4.68
CA ILE A 16 -2.38 -3.36 -3.93
C ILE A 16 -1.80 -2.05 -4.45
N THR A 17 -1.74 -1.03 -3.61
CA THR A 17 -0.96 0.16 -3.93
C THR A 17 0.49 -0.01 -3.52
N GLY A 18 1.42 0.58 -4.27
CA GLY A 18 2.85 0.43 -3.99
C GLY A 18 3.43 -0.93 -4.40
N HIS A 19 2.78 -1.64 -5.33
CA HIS A 19 3.19 -2.97 -5.79
C HIS A 19 4.55 -3.01 -6.50
N THR A 20 5.08 -1.88 -6.93
CA THR A 20 6.42 -1.78 -7.53
C THR A 20 7.52 -1.59 -6.48
N GLY A 21 7.16 -1.24 -5.24
CA GLY A 21 8.09 -1.13 -4.12
C GLY A 21 8.45 -2.49 -3.53
N PHE A 22 9.50 -2.53 -2.69
CA PHE A 22 10.04 -3.77 -2.13
C PHE A 22 8.97 -4.63 -1.41
N LYS A 23 8.29 -4.05 -0.41
CA LYS A 23 7.23 -4.77 0.34
C LYS A 23 6.04 -5.14 -0.54
N GLY A 24 5.62 -4.23 -1.44
CA GLY A 24 4.50 -4.48 -2.35
C GLY A 24 4.78 -5.60 -3.34
N ALA A 25 6.00 -5.68 -3.87
CA ALA A 25 6.42 -6.76 -4.76
C ALA A 25 6.42 -8.12 -4.04
N TRP A 26 6.98 -8.20 -2.82
CA TRP A 26 6.91 -9.41 -2.00
C TRP A 26 5.46 -9.84 -1.70
N LEU A 27 4.59 -8.89 -1.38
CA LEU A 27 3.18 -9.18 -1.15
C LEU A 27 2.50 -9.73 -2.42
N CYS A 28 2.84 -9.19 -3.60
CA CYS A 28 2.35 -9.73 -4.87
C CYS A 28 2.79 -11.18 -5.09
N ILE A 29 4.06 -11.51 -4.84
CA ILE A 29 4.57 -12.89 -4.93
C ILE A 29 3.79 -13.80 -3.99
N PHE A 30 3.71 -13.44 -2.72
CA PHE A 30 3.05 -14.24 -1.70
C PHE A 30 1.58 -14.50 -2.03
N LEU A 31 0.82 -13.46 -2.37
CA LEU A 31 -0.60 -13.58 -2.68
C LEU A 31 -0.86 -14.34 -3.99
N ASN A 32 0.05 -14.22 -4.97
CA ASN A 32 -0.03 -14.99 -6.21
C ASN A 32 0.16 -16.49 -5.95
N LEU A 33 1.12 -16.88 -5.10
CA LEU A 33 1.32 -18.28 -4.69
C LEU A 33 0.08 -18.85 -3.99
N LEU A 34 -0.68 -18.02 -3.29
CA LEU A 34 -1.95 -18.39 -2.66
C LEU A 34 -3.15 -18.36 -3.63
N GLY A 35 -2.96 -18.02 -4.90
CA GLY A 35 -3.99 -18.02 -5.94
C GLY A 35 -4.89 -16.79 -5.96
N ALA A 36 -4.47 -15.67 -5.38
CA ALA A 36 -5.20 -14.40 -5.46
C ALA A 36 -5.07 -13.74 -6.84
N LYS A 37 -6.09 -12.95 -7.24
CA LYS A 37 -6.11 -12.16 -8.48
C LYS A 37 -5.75 -10.71 -8.16
N ILE A 38 -4.54 -10.31 -8.46
CA ILE A 38 -3.95 -9.05 -8.02
C ILE A 38 -4.08 -7.97 -9.09
N THR A 39 -4.54 -6.78 -8.68
CA THR A 39 -4.40 -5.53 -9.43
C THR A 39 -3.46 -4.61 -8.64
N GLY A 40 -2.33 -4.27 -9.23
CA GLY A 40 -1.35 -3.35 -8.64
C GLY A 40 -1.54 -1.93 -9.15
N TYR A 41 -1.31 -0.92 -8.28
CA TYR A 41 -1.37 0.51 -8.60
C TYR A 41 -0.20 1.23 -7.92
N SER A 42 0.71 1.85 -8.68
CA SER A 42 1.91 2.47 -8.13
C SER A 42 2.61 3.36 -9.15
N LEU A 43 3.52 4.20 -8.70
CA LEU A 43 4.51 4.83 -9.56
C LEU A 43 5.48 3.78 -10.12
N LYS A 44 6.22 4.16 -11.17
CA LYS A 44 7.33 3.33 -11.68
C LYS A 44 8.39 3.14 -10.60
N PRO A 45 9.09 1.99 -10.58
CA PRO A 45 10.27 1.83 -9.72
C PRO A 45 11.30 2.93 -10.02
N LYS A 46 11.81 3.58 -8.98
CA LYS A 46 12.81 4.67 -9.13
C LYS A 46 14.23 4.14 -9.39
N ASN A 47 14.54 2.96 -8.87
CA ASN A 47 15.90 2.40 -8.87
C ASN A 47 15.98 1.13 -9.71
N SER A 48 17.20 0.84 -10.21
CA SER A 48 17.55 -0.43 -10.84
C SER A 48 18.87 -0.91 -10.21
N PRO A 49 18.99 -2.18 -9.81
CA PRO A 49 17.95 -3.22 -9.85
C PRO A 49 16.83 -2.98 -8.83
N ASN A 50 15.63 -3.54 -9.08
CA ASN A 50 14.50 -3.55 -8.15
C ASN A 50 13.74 -4.87 -8.21
N LEU A 51 13.11 -5.24 -7.09
CA LEU A 51 12.43 -6.53 -6.96
C LEU A 51 11.28 -6.71 -7.96
N TYR A 52 10.56 -5.64 -8.27
CA TYR A 52 9.45 -5.67 -9.23
C TYR A 52 9.87 -6.20 -10.61
N ASN A 53 11.02 -5.73 -11.11
CA ASN A 53 11.57 -6.18 -12.39
C ASN A 53 12.24 -7.54 -12.27
N LEU A 54 13.09 -7.75 -11.25
CA LEU A 54 13.83 -9.00 -11.05
C LEU A 54 12.90 -10.22 -10.91
N ALA A 55 11.81 -10.07 -10.18
CA ALA A 55 10.81 -11.13 -9.99
C ALA A 55 9.72 -11.10 -11.08
N SER A 56 9.84 -10.26 -12.11
CA SER A 56 8.86 -10.17 -13.21
C SER A 56 7.42 -10.04 -12.73
N ILE A 57 7.16 -9.23 -11.69
CA ILE A 57 5.85 -9.12 -11.02
C ILE A 57 4.70 -8.88 -12.02
N LYS A 58 4.95 -8.05 -13.04
CA LYS A 58 3.96 -7.74 -14.08
C LYS A 58 3.43 -8.97 -14.81
N SER A 59 4.22 -10.03 -14.94
CA SER A 59 3.87 -11.20 -15.75
C SER A 59 2.80 -12.09 -15.11
N PHE A 60 2.67 -12.09 -13.78
CA PHE A 60 1.77 -12.97 -13.06
C PHE A 60 0.63 -12.26 -12.31
N ILE A 61 0.66 -10.94 -12.17
CA ILE A 61 -0.49 -10.20 -11.63
C ILE A 61 -1.50 -9.89 -12.74
N LYS A 62 -2.78 -9.82 -12.40
CA LYS A 62 -3.86 -9.59 -13.35
C LYS A 62 -3.72 -8.27 -14.11
N LYS A 63 -3.30 -7.20 -13.41
CA LYS A 63 -3.10 -5.84 -13.98
C LYS A 63 -2.07 -5.08 -13.16
N SER A 64 -1.14 -4.41 -13.83
CA SER A 64 -0.22 -3.44 -13.24
C SER A 64 -0.54 -2.07 -13.79
N VAL A 65 -1.01 -1.16 -12.94
CA VAL A 65 -1.33 0.23 -13.27
C VAL A 65 -0.20 1.12 -12.75
N ILE A 66 0.45 1.84 -13.66
CA ILE A 66 1.48 2.80 -13.31
C ILE A 66 0.85 4.18 -13.26
N ALA A 67 0.59 4.66 -12.04
CA ALA A 67 -0.06 5.95 -11.78
C ALA A 67 0.15 6.43 -10.34
N ASP A 68 -0.19 7.69 -10.09
CA ASP A 68 -0.04 8.36 -8.80
C ASP A 68 -1.32 8.24 -7.96
N ILE A 69 -1.19 7.87 -6.67
CA ILE A 69 -2.33 7.76 -5.73
C ILE A 69 -2.98 9.10 -5.41
N ARG A 70 -2.29 10.22 -5.69
CA ARG A 70 -2.84 11.57 -5.55
C ARG A 70 -3.92 11.88 -6.60
N ASN A 71 -3.95 11.14 -7.71
CA ASN A 71 -5.01 11.25 -8.71
C ASN A 71 -6.24 10.43 -8.30
N PHE A 72 -7.13 11.05 -7.53
CA PHE A 72 -8.35 10.42 -7.01
C PHE A 72 -9.22 9.79 -8.10
N ASN A 73 -9.49 10.52 -9.17
CA ASN A 73 -10.41 10.05 -10.22
C ASN A 73 -9.89 8.77 -10.90
N HIS A 74 -8.61 8.74 -11.23
CA HIS A 74 -7.98 7.56 -11.84
C HIS A 74 -7.93 6.40 -10.84
N LEU A 75 -7.51 6.65 -9.60
CA LEU A 75 -7.46 5.65 -8.54
C LEU A 75 -8.84 5.00 -8.30
N ASN A 76 -9.88 5.81 -8.11
CA ASN A 76 -11.24 5.34 -7.87
C ASN A 76 -11.76 4.50 -9.04
N LYS A 77 -11.51 4.92 -10.29
CA LYS A 77 -11.84 4.17 -11.51
C LYS A 77 -11.19 2.78 -11.49
N GLU A 78 -9.90 2.70 -11.15
CA GLU A 78 -9.14 1.44 -11.14
C GLU A 78 -9.57 0.51 -9.99
N ILE A 79 -9.84 1.03 -8.80
CA ILE A 79 -10.39 0.24 -7.68
C ILE A 79 -11.74 -0.34 -8.08
N LYS A 80 -12.65 0.47 -8.66
CA LYS A 80 -13.96 0.02 -9.12
C LYS A 80 -13.83 -1.07 -10.19
N ALA A 81 -12.98 -0.86 -11.20
CA ALA A 81 -12.75 -1.82 -12.29
C ALA A 81 -12.13 -3.14 -11.80
N SER A 82 -11.29 -3.11 -10.78
CA SER A 82 -10.68 -4.30 -10.19
C SER A 82 -11.70 -5.24 -9.54
N LYS A 83 -12.84 -4.72 -9.09
CA LYS A 83 -13.84 -5.41 -8.25
C LYS A 83 -13.17 -6.05 -7.02
N ALA A 84 -12.18 -5.39 -6.45
CA ALA A 84 -11.41 -5.90 -5.33
C ALA A 84 -12.29 -6.21 -4.11
N ASN A 85 -11.97 -7.31 -3.43
CA ASN A 85 -12.56 -7.68 -2.15
C ASN A 85 -11.72 -7.14 -0.99
N ILE A 86 -10.41 -7.05 -1.20
CA ILE A 86 -9.43 -6.63 -0.21
C ILE A 86 -8.51 -5.58 -0.84
N VAL A 87 -8.21 -4.53 -0.10
CA VAL A 87 -7.27 -3.47 -0.49
C VAL A 87 -6.09 -3.48 0.48
N PHE A 88 -4.87 -3.52 -0.05
CA PHE A 88 -3.64 -3.25 0.70
C PHE A 88 -3.04 -1.93 0.23
N HIS A 89 -2.93 -0.99 1.15
CA HIS A 89 -2.34 0.31 0.86
C HIS A 89 -0.91 0.38 1.40
N LEU A 90 0.07 0.21 0.48
CA LEU A 90 1.50 0.30 0.80
C LEU A 90 2.18 1.50 0.12
N ALA A 91 1.51 2.16 -0.82
CA ALA A 91 2.08 3.33 -1.48
C ALA A 91 2.29 4.46 -0.48
N ALA A 92 3.49 4.98 -0.42
CA ALA A 92 3.88 6.10 0.43
C ALA A 92 5.18 6.71 -0.09
N GLN A 93 5.48 7.94 0.32
CA GLN A 93 6.84 8.45 0.37
C GLN A 93 7.46 7.91 1.67
N PRO A 94 8.41 6.94 1.62
CA PRO A 94 8.83 6.17 2.81
C PRO A 94 10.12 6.68 3.46
N LEU A 95 10.78 7.70 2.90
CA LEU A 95 12.12 8.12 3.30
C LEU A 95 12.08 9.31 4.26
N VAL A 96 12.49 9.10 5.52
CA VAL A 96 12.53 10.14 6.55
C VAL A 96 13.39 11.33 6.11
N ARG A 97 14.62 11.10 5.62
CA ARG A 97 15.50 12.19 5.17
C ARG A 97 14.89 13.00 4.03
N TYR A 98 14.23 12.33 3.09
CA TYR A 98 13.54 12.99 1.99
C TYR A 98 12.37 13.86 2.46
N SER A 99 11.67 13.44 3.53
CA SER A 99 10.54 14.18 4.07
C SER A 99 10.92 15.56 4.65
N TYR A 100 12.14 15.72 5.15
CA TYR A 100 12.65 17.03 5.58
C TYR A 100 12.93 17.96 4.40
N ILE A 101 13.38 17.41 3.27
CA ILE A 101 13.71 18.20 2.07
C ILE A 101 12.42 18.54 1.29
N ASN A 102 11.47 17.59 1.24
CA ASN A 102 10.23 17.68 0.48
C ASN A 102 9.01 17.36 1.37
N PRO A 103 8.71 18.18 2.37
CA PRO A 103 7.60 17.91 3.30
C PRO A 103 6.25 17.95 2.60
N THR A 104 6.01 18.90 1.70
CA THR A 104 4.75 19.01 0.95
C THR A 104 4.45 17.74 0.16
N GLU A 105 5.39 17.23 -0.66
CA GLU A 105 5.19 15.99 -1.41
C GLU A 105 4.94 14.81 -0.46
N THR A 106 5.62 14.78 0.69
CA THR A 106 5.45 13.74 1.70
C THR A 106 4.01 13.74 2.25
N PHE A 107 3.50 14.90 2.67
CA PHE A 107 2.14 15.04 3.18
C PHE A 107 1.09 14.77 2.10
N GLU A 108 1.26 15.29 0.89
CA GLU A 108 0.36 15.02 -0.23
C GLU A 108 0.28 13.54 -0.56
N THR A 109 1.42 12.86 -0.58
CA THR A 109 1.46 11.42 -0.90
C THR A 109 0.88 10.59 0.24
N ASN A 110 1.32 10.83 1.46
CA ASN A 110 0.98 9.96 2.59
C ASN A 110 -0.40 10.27 3.17
N ILE A 111 -0.79 11.54 3.29
CA ILE A 111 -2.10 11.92 3.82
C ILE A 111 -3.14 11.92 2.72
N ASN A 112 -2.98 12.77 1.69
CA ASN A 112 -4.00 12.89 0.64
C ASN A 112 -4.12 11.61 -0.18
N GLY A 113 -2.99 10.91 -0.44
CA GLY A 113 -3.02 9.59 -1.08
C GLY A 113 -3.79 8.55 -0.27
N THR A 114 -3.60 8.51 1.05
CA THR A 114 -4.36 7.61 1.95
C THR A 114 -5.84 8.00 2.01
N MET A 115 -6.16 9.30 2.10
CA MET A 115 -7.56 9.77 2.02
C MET A 115 -8.23 9.35 0.70
N ASN A 116 -7.52 9.45 -0.42
CA ASN A 116 -8.03 9.02 -1.73
C ASN A 116 -8.34 7.52 -1.76
N ILE A 117 -7.50 6.68 -1.14
CA ILE A 117 -7.76 5.25 -0.99
C ILE A 117 -9.01 5.00 -0.15
N LEU A 118 -9.09 5.61 1.04
CA LEU A 118 -10.22 5.42 1.94
C LEU A 118 -11.54 5.88 1.32
N GLU A 119 -11.56 7.01 0.63
CA GLU A 119 -12.74 7.53 -0.07
C GLU A 119 -13.12 6.63 -1.27
N SER A 120 -12.13 6.11 -1.99
CA SER A 120 -12.40 5.14 -3.07
C SER A 120 -12.97 3.83 -2.52
N VAL A 121 -12.47 3.35 -1.40
CA VAL A 121 -13.01 2.17 -0.69
C VAL A 121 -14.45 2.42 -0.24
N ARG A 122 -14.71 3.55 0.40
CA ARG A 122 -16.06 3.94 0.85
C ARG A 122 -17.09 3.92 -0.30
N LYS A 123 -16.68 4.34 -1.49
CA LYS A 123 -17.53 4.35 -2.70
C LYS A 123 -17.69 2.97 -3.36
N ASN A 124 -16.90 1.98 -2.99
CA ASN A 124 -16.86 0.67 -3.65
C ASN A 124 -17.31 -0.47 -2.73
N LYS A 125 -18.60 -0.81 -2.74
CA LYS A 125 -19.24 -1.85 -1.88
C LYS A 125 -18.64 -3.27 -2.01
N ASN A 126 -17.85 -3.54 -3.05
CA ASN A 126 -17.17 -4.84 -3.22
C ASN A 126 -16.03 -5.04 -2.23
N VAL A 127 -15.39 -3.95 -1.77
CA VAL A 127 -14.29 -4.01 -0.80
C VAL A 127 -14.87 -4.36 0.57
N LYS A 128 -14.36 -5.43 1.15
CA LYS A 128 -14.79 -5.97 2.46
C LYS A 128 -13.74 -5.73 3.55
N SER A 129 -12.48 -5.54 3.16
CA SER A 129 -11.38 -5.29 4.10
C SER A 129 -10.34 -4.38 3.46
N THR A 130 -9.77 -3.50 4.26
CA THR A 130 -8.69 -2.61 3.85
C THR A 130 -7.60 -2.60 4.91
N VAL A 131 -6.36 -2.82 4.49
CA VAL A 131 -5.18 -2.77 5.34
C VAL A 131 -4.33 -1.58 4.92
N ILE A 132 -4.14 -0.64 5.82
CA ILE A 132 -3.28 0.54 5.63
C ILE A 132 -1.96 0.30 6.34
N ILE A 133 -0.87 0.33 5.59
CA ILE A 133 0.47 0.15 6.17
C ILE A 133 1.00 1.47 6.70
N THR A 134 1.09 1.56 8.00
CA THR A 134 1.68 2.69 8.73
C THR A 134 3.15 2.41 9.11
N THR A 135 3.62 2.92 10.23
CA THR A 135 4.97 2.74 10.75
C THR A 135 4.96 2.79 12.28
N ASP A 136 5.92 2.14 12.92
CA ASP A 136 6.19 2.28 14.35
C ASP A 136 6.52 3.73 14.77
N LYS A 137 7.04 4.53 13.84
CA LYS A 137 7.38 5.95 14.06
C LYS A 137 6.17 6.86 14.28
N VAL A 138 4.95 6.36 14.16
CA VAL A 138 3.73 7.12 14.52
C VAL A 138 3.59 7.32 16.02
N TYR A 139 4.25 6.50 16.84
CA TYR A 139 4.21 6.62 18.28
C TYR A 139 5.16 7.70 18.80
N ASP A 140 4.87 8.25 19.99
CA ASP A 140 5.81 9.13 20.72
C ASP A 140 7.02 8.30 21.22
N ILE A 141 8.15 8.41 20.51
CA ILE A 141 9.35 7.64 20.76
C ILE A 141 10.18 8.11 21.98
N LYS A 142 9.73 9.13 22.71
CA LYS A 142 10.44 9.63 23.92
C LYS A 142 10.58 8.58 25.02
N LYS A 143 9.78 7.53 24.97
CA LYS A 143 9.85 6.41 25.91
C LYS A 143 10.39 5.18 25.21
N ASN A 144 11.54 4.68 25.66
CA ASN A 144 12.10 3.42 25.17
C ASN A 144 11.30 2.24 25.71
N LYS A 145 10.23 1.83 24.99
CA LYS A 145 9.33 0.74 25.38
C LYS A 145 8.80 -0.02 24.16
N ILE A 146 8.21 -1.18 24.39
CA ILE A 146 7.41 -1.89 23.41
C ILE A 146 6.07 -1.17 23.29
N PHE A 147 5.72 -0.68 22.08
CA PHE A 147 4.46 0.02 21.83
C PHE A 147 3.26 -0.92 21.72
N LYS A 148 2.10 -0.40 22.10
CA LYS A 148 0.78 -1.05 22.01
C LYS A 148 -0.17 -0.12 21.24
N GLU A 149 -1.34 -0.64 20.86
CA GLU A 149 -2.33 0.09 20.04
C GLU A 149 -2.87 1.36 20.72
N ASP A 150 -2.94 1.39 22.04
CA ASP A 150 -3.44 2.49 22.86
C ASP A 150 -2.35 3.50 23.29
N ASP A 151 -1.10 3.30 22.84
CA ASP A 151 -0.01 4.22 23.15
C ASP A 151 -0.16 5.56 22.40
N ILE A 152 0.38 6.62 23.03
CA ILE A 152 0.30 7.98 22.49
C ILE A 152 1.02 8.07 21.15
N LEU A 153 0.32 8.65 20.17
CA LEU A 153 0.87 8.96 18.86
C LEU A 153 1.61 10.30 18.91
N GLY A 154 2.75 10.40 18.19
CA GLY A 154 3.58 11.61 18.23
C GLY A 154 4.74 11.57 17.23
N GLY A 155 4.44 11.60 15.94
CA GLY A 155 5.47 11.68 14.90
C GLY A 155 6.23 13.01 14.96
N ILE A 156 7.56 12.96 15.10
CA ILE A 156 8.43 14.12 15.26
C ILE A 156 9.05 14.63 13.95
N ASP A 157 8.89 13.93 12.86
CA ASP A 157 9.37 14.32 11.53
C ASP A 157 8.21 14.27 10.51
N PRO A 158 8.32 14.92 9.34
CA PRO A 158 7.24 14.98 8.37
C PRO A 158 6.78 13.60 7.86
N TYR A 159 7.68 12.62 7.75
CA TYR A 159 7.30 11.25 7.41
C TYR A 159 6.44 10.62 8.50
N SER A 160 6.93 10.64 9.74
CA SER A 160 6.23 10.03 10.88
C SER A 160 4.86 10.67 11.12
N ALA A 161 4.79 12.01 11.05
CA ALA A 161 3.54 12.77 11.21
C ALA A 161 2.54 12.53 10.06
N SER A 162 3.03 12.12 8.87
CA SER A 162 2.19 11.86 7.70
C SER A 162 1.66 10.43 7.62
N LYS A 163 2.06 9.53 8.53
CA LYS A 163 1.72 8.11 8.52
C LYS A 163 0.68 7.77 9.57
#